data_1999438d4e8867c99bd84dfe06be1546
#
_entry.id   1999438d4e8867c99bd84dfe06be1546
#
_cell.length_a   1.000
_cell.length_b   1.000
_cell.length_c   1.000
_cell.angle_alpha   90.00
_cell.angle_beta   90.00
_cell.angle_gamma   90.00
#
_symmetry.space_group_name_H-M   'P 1'
#
loop_
_entity.id
_entity.type
_entity.pdbx_description
1 polymer ?
#
loop_
_entity_poly.entity_id
_entity_poly.type
_entity_poly.pdbx_seq_one_letter_code
_entity_poly.pdbx_strand_id
1 'polypeptide(L)'
;GTRAHGQPARTPGAAAAGVQAVALPYAVEPVDEAARSERIRRLRRLLEMRIVFLDGAMGTMVQRQRPDEALYRGARFAAYGRDVRGNNEVLSLTQPSMIAAIHREYLEAGADIIETNTFSANAVSQADYGMAALVPEMNYASARLARRVADEIAARSGEPRFVAGAIGPTTRTASLSPDVNDPGFRNVSFDDLATTYGDATRSLVLGGVDLLLVETVIDTLN
;
A
#
# COMPACT_ATOMS: atom_id res chain seq x y z
N GLY A 1 48.37 -22.33 -25.32
CA GLY A 1 47.95 -22.69 -23.98
C GLY A 1 46.82 -21.79 -23.53
N THR A 2 45.57 -22.20 -23.83
CA THR A 2 44.30 -21.52 -23.50
C THR A 2 43.89 -21.97 -22.10
N ARG A 3 43.90 -21.05 -21.14
CA ARG A 3 43.31 -21.29 -19.80
C ARG A 3 41.80 -20.98 -19.83
N ALA A 4 41.01 -22.02 -19.63
CA ALA A 4 39.57 -21.91 -19.40
C ALA A 4 39.35 -21.41 -17.98
N HIS A 5 38.65 -20.27 -17.83
CA HIS A 5 38.12 -19.82 -16.52
C HIS A 5 36.80 -20.54 -16.25
N GLY A 6 36.87 -21.52 -15.33
CA GLY A 6 35.69 -22.17 -14.79
C GLY A 6 34.95 -21.20 -13.84
N GLN A 7 33.69 -20.92 -14.16
CA GLN A 7 32.77 -20.30 -13.20
C GLN A 7 32.40 -21.32 -12.11
N PRO A 8 32.38 -20.93 -10.83
CA PRO A 8 31.87 -21.80 -9.76
C PRO A 8 30.35 -21.99 -9.92
N ALA A 9 29.93 -23.25 -9.82
CA ALA A 9 28.53 -23.64 -9.83
C ALA A 9 27.76 -22.96 -8.68
N ARG A 10 26.66 -22.28 -8.99
CA ARG A 10 25.69 -21.78 -8.01
C ARG A 10 25.01 -22.96 -7.33
N THR A 11 25.22 -23.12 -6.05
CA THR A 11 24.50 -24.06 -5.19
C THR A 11 23.04 -23.57 -5.04
N PRO A 12 22.01 -24.37 -5.35
CA PRO A 12 20.64 -24.04 -5.00
C PRO A 12 20.40 -24.50 -3.56
N GLY A 13 20.12 -23.58 -2.67
CA GLY A 13 19.68 -23.96 -1.33
C GLY A 13 19.98 -22.92 -0.25
N ALA A 14 19.40 -21.74 -0.35
CA ALA A 14 19.07 -20.99 0.86
C ALA A 14 17.59 -21.19 1.10
N ALA A 15 17.27 -22.07 2.06
CA ALA A 15 15.91 -22.21 2.59
C ALA A 15 15.42 -20.83 3.01
N ALA A 16 14.20 -20.49 2.62
CA ALA A 16 13.51 -19.29 3.04
C ALA A 16 13.59 -19.21 4.57
N ALA A 17 14.38 -18.26 5.08
CA ALA A 17 14.37 -17.92 6.48
C ALA A 17 12.92 -17.58 6.83
N GLY A 18 12.34 -18.31 7.77
CA GLY A 18 10.96 -18.14 8.17
C GLY A 18 10.72 -16.67 8.52
N VAL A 19 9.81 -16.04 7.79
CA VAL A 19 9.34 -14.68 8.07
C VAL A 19 8.74 -14.73 9.46
N GLN A 20 9.44 -14.21 10.47
CA GLN A 20 8.89 -14.04 11.80
C GLN A 20 7.64 -13.17 11.67
N ALA A 21 6.51 -13.70 12.12
CA ALA A 21 5.26 -12.95 12.14
C ALA A 21 5.47 -11.71 13.02
N VAL A 22 5.46 -10.53 12.42
CA VAL A 22 5.38 -9.28 13.17
C VAL A 22 4.04 -9.30 13.89
N ALA A 23 4.07 -9.30 15.23
CA ALA A 23 2.85 -9.19 16.02
C ALA A 23 2.22 -7.81 15.74
N LEU A 24 1.11 -7.82 15.00
CA LEU A 24 0.36 -6.59 14.76
C LEU A 24 -0.36 -6.21 16.05
N PRO A 25 -0.42 -4.92 16.40
CA PRO A 25 -1.03 -4.44 17.65
C PRO A 25 -2.57 -4.52 17.64
N TYR A 26 -3.15 -5.22 16.68
CA TYR A 26 -4.59 -5.40 16.50
C TYR A 26 -4.90 -6.82 16.03
N ALA A 27 -6.15 -7.24 16.24
CA ALA A 27 -6.62 -8.56 15.76
C ALA A 27 -6.70 -8.57 14.23
N VAL A 28 -6.03 -9.53 13.61
CA VAL A 28 -6.09 -9.76 12.16
C VAL A 28 -7.20 -10.77 11.89
N GLU A 29 -8.19 -10.36 11.11
CA GLU A 29 -9.20 -11.29 10.60
C GLU A 29 -8.60 -12.16 9.50
N PRO A 30 -8.83 -13.47 9.51
CA PRO A 30 -8.35 -14.35 8.46
C PRO A 30 -8.85 -13.91 7.08
N VAL A 31 -7.98 -13.98 6.09
CA VAL A 31 -8.37 -13.80 4.69
C VAL A 31 -8.85 -15.14 4.14
N ASP A 32 -9.97 -15.13 3.44
CA ASP A 32 -10.41 -16.28 2.67
C ASP A 32 -9.52 -16.43 1.43
N GLU A 33 -8.50 -17.27 1.55
CA GLU A 33 -7.51 -17.51 0.49
C GLU A 33 -8.13 -18.22 -0.74
N ALA A 34 -9.20 -18.99 -0.57
CA ALA A 34 -9.90 -19.63 -1.68
C ALA A 34 -10.65 -18.57 -2.50
N ALA A 35 -11.37 -17.68 -1.83
CA ALA A 35 -12.05 -16.55 -2.47
C ALA A 35 -11.06 -15.60 -3.15
N ARG A 36 -9.93 -15.27 -2.50
CA ARG A 36 -8.86 -14.46 -3.10
C ARG A 36 -8.32 -15.12 -4.38
N SER A 37 -7.99 -16.39 -4.33
CA SER A 37 -7.46 -17.14 -5.47
C SER A 37 -8.47 -17.16 -6.63
N GLU A 38 -9.77 -17.28 -6.35
CA GLU A 38 -10.81 -17.20 -7.39
C GLU A 38 -10.90 -15.80 -7.99
N ARG A 39 -10.85 -14.74 -7.17
CA ARG A 39 -10.82 -13.36 -7.69
C ARG A 39 -9.62 -13.13 -8.62
N ILE A 40 -8.43 -13.59 -8.25
CA ILE A 40 -7.23 -13.47 -9.08
C ILE A 40 -7.38 -14.22 -10.40
N ARG A 41 -7.96 -15.43 -10.39
CA ARG A 41 -8.26 -16.17 -11.64
C ARG A 41 -9.25 -15.41 -12.52
N ARG A 42 -10.29 -14.82 -11.93
CA ARG A 42 -11.28 -14.02 -12.66
C ARG A 42 -10.63 -12.76 -13.26
N LEU A 43 -9.78 -12.05 -12.51
CA LEU A 43 -9.07 -10.89 -13.00
C LEU A 43 -8.20 -11.23 -14.23
N ARG A 44 -7.43 -12.32 -14.16
CA ARG A 44 -6.62 -12.78 -15.31
C ARG A 44 -7.46 -13.04 -16.54
N ARG A 45 -8.59 -13.72 -16.40
CA ARG A 45 -9.53 -13.95 -17.52
C ARG A 45 -10.09 -12.63 -18.08
N LEU A 46 -10.45 -11.68 -17.22
CA LEU A 46 -10.96 -10.38 -17.68
C LEU A 46 -9.91 -9.60 -18.48
N LEU A 47 -8.63 -9.63 -18.06
CA LEU A 47 -7.52 -8.99 -18.78
C LEU A 47 -7.29 -9.57 -20.17
N GLU A 48 -7.64 -10.84 -20.40
CA GLU A 48 -7.59 -11.49 -21.71
C GLU A 48 -8.79 -11.12 -22.59
N MET A 49 -9.91 -10.74 -22.00
CA MET A 49 -11.18 -10.54 -22.71
C MET A 49 -11.50 -9.08 -23.00
N ARG A 50 -11.07 -8.16 -22.17
CA ARG A 50 -11.39 -6.73 -22.27
C ARG A 50 -10.42 -5.83 -21.51
N ILE A 51 -10.52 -4.54 -21.74
CA ILE A 51 -9.86 -3.53 -20.93
C ILE A 51 -10.45 -3.57 -19.51
N VAL A 52 -9.59 -3.61 -18.51
CA VAL A 52 -9.94 -3.55 -17.09
C VAL A 52 -9.56 -2.16 -16.58
N PHE A 53 -10.52 -1.49 -15.95
CA PHE A 53 -10.35 -0.11 -15.49
C PHE A 53 -9.90 -0.08 -14.03
N LEU A 54 -8.80 0.60 -13.79
CA LEU A 54 -8.35 1.02 -12.47
C LEU A 54 -9.10 2.30 -12.09
N ASP A 55 -9.30 2.54 -10.80
CA ASP A 55 -9.78 3.81 -10.28
C ASP A 55 -8.73 4.93 -10.47
N GLY A 56 -8.89 6.06 -9.81
CA GLY A 56 -7.96 7.19 -9.98
C GLY A 56 -7.85 8.02 -8.70
N ALA A 57 -7.34 9.18 -8.86
CA ALA A 57 -6.90 10.22 -7.93
C ALA A 57 -7.61 10.24 -6.55
N MET A 58 -7.25 9.36 -5.64
CA MET A 58 -7.73 9.37 -4.24
C MET A 58 -7.51 10.75 -3.59
N GLY A 59 -6.32 11.32 -3.74
CA GLY A 59 -5.99 12.63 -3.17
C GLY A 59 -6.91 13.74 -3.66
N THR A 60 -7.28 13.77 -4.93
CA THR A 60 -8.24 14.74 -5.49
C THR A 60 -9.62 14.59 -4.87
N MET A 61 -10.08 13.35 -4.67
CA MET A 61 -11.37 13.09 -4.05
C MET A 61 -11.39 13.49 -2.57
N VAL A 62 -10.30 13.26 -1.86
CA VAL A 62 -10.12 13.76 -0.48
C VAL A 62 -10.15 15.29 -0.45
N GLN A 63 -9.43 15.96 -1.37
CA GLN A 63 -9.40 17.44 -1.42
C GLN A 63 -10.76 18.06 -1.72
N ARG A 64 -11.65 17.41 -2.45
CA ARG A 64 -13.03 17.88 -2.66
C ARG A 64 -13.79 18.08 -1.35
N GLN A 65 -13.47 17.29 -0.33
CA GLN A 65 -14.07 17.40 1.01
C GLN A 65 -13.49 18.57 1.81
N ARG A 66 -12.42 19.24 1.33
CA ARG A 66 -11.71 20.33 2.00
C ARG A 66 -11.38 20.04 3.47
N PRO A 67 -10.74 18.90 3.77
CA PRO A 67 -10.52 18.50 5.13
C PRO A 67 -9.58 19.48 5.84
N ASP A 68 -9.96 19.89 7.05
CA ASP A 68 -9.11 20.64 7.96
C ASP A 68 -8.32 19.71 8.89
N GLU A 69 -7.47 20.29 9.73
CA GLU A 69 -6.66 19.53 10.68
C GLU A 69 -7.53 18.68 11.62
N ALA A 70 -8.66 19.22 12.07
CA ALA A 70 -9.55 18.51 12.99
C ALA A 70 -10.15 17.26 12.36
N LEU A 71 -10.50 17.31 11.06
CA LEU A 71 -11.00 16.17 10.31
C LEU A 71 -9.92 15.10 10.15
N TYR A 72 -8.68 15.48 9.82
CA TYR A 72 -7.57 14.53 9.73
C TYR A 72 -7.30 13.83 11.07
N ARG A 73 -7.35 14.57 12.19
CA ARG A 73 -7.16 14.00 13.53
C ARG A 73 -8.28 13.04 13.92
N GLY A 74 -9.51 13.38 13.57
CA GLY A 74 -10.68 12.71 14.09
C GLY A 74 -10.67 12.65 15.63
N ALA A 75 -11.47 11.78 16.22
CA ALA A 75 -11.47 11.57 17.67
C ALA A 75 -10.16 10.91 18.16
N ARG A 76 -9.58 10.03 17.35
CA ARG A 76 -8.43 9.22 17.74
C ARG A 76 -7.17 10.03 18.01
N PHE A 77 -6.91 11.07 17.23
CA PHE A 77 -5.70 11.88 17.31
C PHE A 77 -6.00 13.33 17.75
N ALA A 78 -7.13 13.59 18.40
CA ALA A 78 -7.54 14.92 18.84
C ALA A 78 -6.47 15.63 19.69
N ALA A 79 -5.76 14.91 20.55
CA ALA A 79 -4.68 15.41 21.41
C ALA A 79 -3.28 15.14 20.84
N TYR A 80 -3.14 14.75 19.57
CA TYR A 80 -1.84 14.46 18.99
C TYR A 80 -1.00 15.74 18.83
N GLY A 81 0.26 15.70 19.27
CA GLY A 81 1.13 16.88 19.40
C GLY A 81 1.73 17.41 18.09
N ARG A 82 1.40 16.84 16.93
CA ARG A 82 1.89 17.27 15.62
C ARG A 82 0.73 17.47 14.65
N ASP A 83 0.92 18.30 13.65
CA ASP A 83 -0.03 18.43 12.56
C ASP A 83 -0.05 17.18 11.69
N VAL A 84 -1.24 16.74 11.31
CA VAL A 84 -1.48 15.56 10.47
C VAL A 84 -2.21 15.91 9.17
N ARG A 85 -2.54 17.17 8.96
CA ARG A 85 -3.15 17.65 7.73
C ARG A 85 -2.24 17.33 6.54
N GLY A 86 -2.82 16.72 5.51
CA GLY A 86 -2.10 16.27 4.33
C GLY A 86 -1.64 14.80 4.39
N ASN A 87 -1.70 14.16 5.55
CA ASN A 87 -1.51 12.72 5.68
C ASN A 87 -2.82 12.00 5.31
N ASN A 88 -3.01 11.76 4.00
CA ASN A 88 -4.26 11.14 3.54
C ASN A 88 -4.42 9.70 4.04
N GLU A 89 -3.33 9.00 4.30
CA GLU A 89 -3.32 7.60 4.73
C GLU A 89 -3.99 7.43 6.10
N VAL A 90 -3.80 8.42 7.01
CA VAL A 90 -4.42 8.38 8.34
C VAL A 90 -5.95 8.43 8.27
N LEU A 91 -6.52 8.96 7.18
CA LEU A 91 -7.98 9.04 6.99
C LEU A 91 -8.65 7.67 6.94
N SER A 92 -7.94 6.62 6.56
CA SER A 92 -8.44 5.25 6.66
C SER A 92 -8.71 4.82 8.10
N LEU A 93 -8.04 5.45 9.08
CA LEU A 93 -8.24 5.21 10.50
C LEU A 93 -9.22 6.21 11.15
N THR A 94 -9.20 7.47 10.71
CA THR A 94 -9.94 8.56 11.35
C THR A 94 -11.26 8.86 10.67
N GLN A 95 -11.35 8.64 9.34
CA GLN A 95 -12.51 8.94 8.50
C GLN A 95 -12.85 7.77 7.55
N PRO A 96 -12.98 6.52 8.04
CA PRO A 96 -13.16 5.35 7.19
C PRO A 96 -14.40 5.45 6.30
N SER A 97 -15.46 6.10 6.76
CA SER A 97 -16.69 6.30 5.98
C SER A 97 -16.46 7.19 4.76
N MET A 98 -15.62 8.22 4.88
CA MET A 98 -15.27 9.11 3.78
C MET A 98 -14.45 8.36 2.71
N ILE A 99 -13.46 7.59 3.11
CA ILE A 99 -12.65 6.78 2.19
C ILE A 99 -13.50 5.69 1.53
N ALA A 100 -14.38 5.04 2.29
CA ALA A 100 -15.33 4.07 1.73
C ALA A 100 -16.27 4.69 0.68
N ALA A 101 -16.74 5.92 0.90
CA ALA A 101 -17.58 6.63 -0.07
C ALA A 101 -16.82 6.90 -1.37
N ILE A 102 -15.54 7.31 -1.30
CA ILE A 102 -14.70 7.52 -2.48
C ILE A 102 -14.52 6.21 -3.26
N HIS A 103 -14.19 5.11 -2.60
CA HIS A 103 -14.09 3.80 -3.25
C HIS A 103 -15.41 3.41 -3.94
N ARG A 104 -16.54 3.66 -3.28
CA ARG A 104 -17.86 3.37 -3.85
C ARG A 104 -18.14 4.19 -5.10
N GLU A 105 -17.84 5.50 -5.08
CA GLU A 105 -18.02 6.36 -6.26
C GLU A 105 -17.25 5.83 -7.47
N TYR A 106 -15.98 5.41 -7.30
CA TYR A 106 -15.20 4.84 -8.40
C TYR A 106 -15.76 3.52 -8.92
N LEU A 107 -16.17 2.62 -8.03
CA LEU A 107 -16.75 1.33 -8.42
C LEU A 107 -18.11 1.49 -9.12
N GLU A 108 -18.94 2.44 -8.66
CA GLU A 108 -20.23 2.77 -9.29
C GLU A 108 -20.04 3.49 -10.63
N ALA A 109 -18.94 4.22 -10.80
CA ALA A 109 -18.56 4.80 -12.09
C ALA A 109 -18.03 3.77 -13.10
N GLY A 110 -17.77 2.52 -12.66
CA GLY A 110 -17.37 1.42 -13.54
C GLY A 110 -15.95 0.94 -13.38
N ALA A 111 -15.20 1.39 -12.37
CA ALA A 111 -13.90 0.83 -12.07
C ALA A 111 -14.00 -0.66 -11.70
N ASP A 112 -13.12 -1.47 -12.26
CA ASP A 112 -13.00 -2.90 -11.95
C ASP A 112 -12.10 -3.13 -10.74
N ILE A 113 -11.06 -2.29 -10.61
CA ILE A 113 -10.04 -2.33 -9.58
C ILE A 113 -10.06 -1.00 -8.85
N ILE A 114 -10.00 -1.04 -7.52
CA ILE A 114 -9.74 0.14 -6.68
C ILE A 114 -8.42 -0.01 -5.95
N GLU A 115 -7.70 1.10 -5.80
CA GLU A 115 -6.47 1.18 -5.01
C GLU A 115 -6.77 1.46 -3.56
N THR A 116 -5.96 0.89 -2.67
CA THR A 116 -6.01 1.25 -1.25
C THR A 116 -5.50 2.69 -1.03
N ASN A 117 -5.99 3.35 0.01
CA ASN A 117 -5.51 4.68 0.41
C ASN A 117 -4.18 4.56 1.18
N THR A 118 -3.11 4.11 0.50
CA THR A 118 -1.83 3.76 1.11
C THR A 118 -0.60 4.23 0.33
N PHE A 119 -0.77 5.21 -0.56
CA PHE A 119 0.30 5.74 -1.41
C PHE A 119 1.58 6.07 -0.64
N SER A 120 1.49 6.75 0.51
CA SER A 120 2.62 7.10 1.38
C SER A 120 2.57 6.35 2.72
N ALA A 121 1.86 5.22 2.81
CA ALA A 121 1.77 4.41 4.04
C ALA A 121 3.01 3.54 4.25
N ASN A 122 4.18 4.15 4.26
CA ASN A 122 5.47 3.54 4.56
C ASN A 122 6.15 4.25 5.73
N ALA A 123 7.00 3.56 6.49
CA ALA A 123 7.57 4.10 7.71
C ALA A 123 8.46 5.34 7.49
N VAL A 124 9.13 5.40 6.33
CA VAL A 124 10.00 6.53 5.96
C VAL A 124 9.17 7.81 5.78
N SER A 125 8.07 7.75 5.02
CA SER A 125 7.19 8.89 4.81
C SER A 125 6.39 9.24 6.06
N GLN A 126 5.87 8.25 6.78
CA GLN A 126 5.06 8.47 7.98
C GLN A 126 5.87 8.97 9.18
N ALA A 127 7.20 8.83 9.16
CA ALA A 127 8.08 9.44 10.16
C ALA A 127 7.98 10.97 10.17
N ASP A 128 7.69 11.60 9.04
CA ASP A 128 7.54 13.06 8.93
C ASP A 128 6.35 13.55 9.78
N TYR A 129 5.33 12.71 9.94
CA TYR A 129 4.19 12.95 10.84
C TYR A 129 4.38 12.35 12.26
N GLY A 130 5.47 11.63 12.51
CA GLY A 130 5.68 10.87 13.74
C GLY A 130 4.79 9.64 13.87
N MET A 131 4.27 9.12 12.75
CA MET A 131 3.28 8.04 12.70
C MET A 131 3.86 6.73 12.12
N ALA A 132 5.18 6.59 12.00
CA ALA A 132 5.82 5.40 11.45
C ALA A 132 5.34 4.09 12.11
N ALA A 133 5.11 4.09 13.43
CA ALA A 133 4.61 2.91 14.15
C ALA A 133 3.18 2.50 13.78
N LEU A 134 2.40 3.38 13.13
CA LEU A 134 1.04 3.10 12.69
C LEU A 134 0.95 2.55 11.26
N VAL A 135 2.07 2.47 10.55
CA VAL A 135 2.12 2.00 9.16
C VAL A 135 1.49 0.63 8.96
N PRO A 136 1.76 -0.39 9.78
CA PRO A 136 1.10 -1.67 9.63
C PRO A 136 -0.43 -1.58 9.76
N GLU A 137 -0.92 -0.79 10.72
CA GLU A 137 -2.35 -0.59 10.92
C GLU A 137 -3.00 0.20 9.77
N MET A 138 -2.35 1.27 9.28
CA MET A 138 -2.83 2.06 8.14
C MET A 138 -3.02 1.19 6.91
N ASN A 139 -2.03 0.39 6.56
CA ASN A 139 -2.09 -0.51 5.40
C ASN A 139 -3.17 -1.58 5.56
N TYR A 140 -3.21 -2.24 6.72
CA TYR A 140 -4.22 -3.26 7.00
C TYR A 140 -5.64 -2.69 6.95
N ALA A 141 -5.89 -1.58 7.65
CA ALA A 141 -7.21 -0.96 7.72
C ALA A 141 -7.68 -0.46 6.34
N SER A 142 -6.78 0.15 5.55
CA SER A 142 -7.08 0.58 4.18
C SER A 142 -7.46 -0.59 3.28
N ALA A 143 -6.69 -1.68 3.33
CA ALA A 143 -6.96 -2.87 2.55
C ALA A 143 -8.29 -3.52 2.95
N ARG A 144 -8.57 -3.66 4.24
CA ARG A 144 -9.86 -4.19 4.75
C ARG A 144 -11.04 -3.31 4.34
N LEU A 145 -10.87 -2.00 4.39
CA LEU A 145 -11.90 -1.05 3.99
C LEU A 145 -12.23 -1.18 2.49
N ALA A 146 -11.21 -1.14 1.64
CA ALA A 146 -11.36 -1.28 0.21
C ALA A 146 -11.99 -2.63 -0.17
N ARG A 147 -11.54 -3.73 0.47
CA ARG A 147 -12.09 -5.06 0.20
C ARG A 147 -13.58 -5.15 0.56
N ARG A 148 -14.00 -4.63 1.71
CA ARG A 148 -15.42 -4.61 2.10
C ARG A 148 -16.28 -3.87 1.08
N VAL A 149 -15.84 -2.69 0.63
CA VAL A 149 -16.59 -1.90 -0.36
C VAL A 149 -16.65 -2.63 -1.70
N ALA A 150 -15.55 -3.23 -2.13
CA ALA A 150 -15.50 -4.00 -3.37
C ALA A 150 -16.42 -5.25 -3.31
N ASP A 151 -16.47 -5.94 -2.17
CA ASP A 151 -17.38 -7.09 -1.97
C ASP A 151 -18.85 -6.66 -1.95
N GLU A 152 -19.17 -5.53 -1.29
CA GLU A 152 -20.51 -4.95 -1.29
C GLU A 152 -21.00 -4.65 -2.72
N ILE A 153 -20.19 -3.98 -3.52
CA ILE A 153 -20.55 -3.60 -4.90
C ILE A 153 -20.60 -4.86 -5.79
N ALA A 154 -19.67 -5.79 -5.63
CA ALA A 154 -19.70 -7.05 -6.38
C ALA A 154 -20.96 -7.86 -6.11
N ALA A 155 -21.39 -7.95 -4.86
CA ALA A 155 -22.63 -8.65 -4.48
C ALA A 155 -23.88 -7.99 -5.08
N ARG A 156 -23.89 -6.65 -5.19
CA ARG A 156 -25.03 -5.90 -5.78
C ARG A 156 -25.07 -5.97 -7.30
N SER A 157 -23.91 -5.91 -7.95
CA SER A 157 -23.83 -5.85 -9.42
C SER A 157 -23.74 -7.23 -10.10
N GLY A 158 -23.35 -8.26 -9.36
CA GLY A 158 -22.99 -9.57 -9.92
C GLY A 158 -21.61 -9.60 -10.61
N GLU A 159 -20.95 -8.45 -10.73
CA GLU A 159 -19.67 -8.31 -11.39
C GLU A 159 -18.51 -8.30 -10.38
N PRO A 160 -17.40 -8.98 -10.67
CA PRO A 160 -16.27 -9.00 -9.75
C PRO A 160 -15.65 -7.60 -9.59
N ARG A 161 -15.18 -7.29 -8.40
CA ARG A 161 -14.41 -6.08 -8.09
C ARG A 161 -13.14 -6.48 -7.36
N PHE A 162 -12.04 -5.80 -7.69
CA PHE A 162 -10.71 -6.15 -7.21
C PHE A 162 -10.10 -5.00 -6.41
N VAL A 163 -9.15 -5.35 -5.54
CA VAL A 163 -8.44 -4.39 -4.72
C VAL A 163 -6.93 -4.50 -4.97
N ALA A 164 -6.33 -3.38 -5.38
CA ALA A 164 -4.90 -3.20 -5.50
C ALA A 164 -4.34 -2.55 -4.24
N GLY A 165 -3.36 -3.18 -3.61
CA GLY A 165 -2.58 -2.57 -2.55
C GLY A 165 -1.58 -1.59 -3.14
N ALA A 166 -1.84 -0.29 -3.02
CA ALA A 166 -0.98 0.75 -3.54
C ALA A 166 0.31 0.88 -2.73
N ILE A 167 1.45 0.85 -3.41
CA ILE A 167 2.80 1.01 -2.87
C ILE A 167 3.45 2.15 -3.66
N GLY A 168 3.40 3.35 -3.12
CA GLY A 168 4.00 4.53 -3.69
C GLY A 168 5.43 4.77 -3.19
N PRO A 169 6.09 5.86 -3.64
CA PRO A 169 7.46 6.19 -3.27
C PRO A 169 7.57 6.64 -1.81
N THR A 170 8.77 6.57 -1.29
CA THR A 170 9.11 7.24 -0.02
C THR A 170 9.44 8.72 -0.26
N THR A 171 9.38 9.53 0.80
CA THR A 171 9.82 10.94 0.79
C THR A 171 11.34 11.10 0.72
N ARG A 172 12.09 10.01 0.75
CA ARG A 172 13.55 9.96 0.65
C ARG A 172 13.96 9.02 -0.46
N THR A 173 15.11 9.33 -1.10
CA THR A 173 15.66 8.53 -2.20
C THR A 173 17.01 7.94 -1.82
N ALA A 174 17.28 6.71 -2.29
CA ALA A 174 18.56 6.03 -2.04
C ALA A 174 19.65 6.44 -3.06
N SER A 175 19.26 7.00 -4.23
CA SER A 175 20.22 7.38 -5.29
C SER A 175 20.71 8.81 -5.18
N LEU A 176 19.94 9.73 -4.57
CA LEU A 176 20.26 11.15 -4.50
C LEU A 176 20.68 11.56 -3.08
N SER A 177 21.71 12.42 -2.99
CA SER A 177 22.05 13.07 -1.73
C SER A 177 21.08 14.23 -1.47
N PRO A 178 20.52 14.35 -0.26
CA PRO A 178 19.80 15.56 0.15
C PRO A 178 20.75 16.72 0.52
N ASP A 179 22.06 16.48 0.64
CA ASP A 179 23.06 17.51 0.93
C ASP A 179 23.90 17.78 -0.32
N VAL A 180 23.80 19.01 -0.82
CA VAL A 180 24.55 19.47 -2.02
C VAL A 180 26.08 19.52 -1.78
N ASN A 181 26.51 19.62 -0.53
CA ASN A 181 27.94 19.68 -0.16
C ASN A 181 28.54 18.31 0.11
N ASP A 182 27.69 17.27 0.31
CA ASP A 182 28.11 15.87 0.45
C ASP A 182 27.33 14.96 -0.52
N PRO A 183 27.81 14.82 -1.77
CA PRO A 183 27.15 13.97 -2.76
C PRO A 183 27.07 12.49 -2.38
N GLY A 184 27.90 12.04 -1.46
CA GLY A 184 27.92 10.66 -0.96
C GLY A 184 26.89 10.38 0.14
N PHE A 185 26.38 11.42 0.80
CA PHE A 185 25.44 11.25 1.90
C PHE A 185 24.09 10.67 1.43
N ARG A 186 23.54 9.79 2.24
CA ARG A 186 22.19 9.22 2.08
C ARG A 186 21.47 9.27 3.43
N ASN A 187 20.21 9.71 3.41
CA ASN A 187 19.36 9.77 4.61
C ASN A 187 18.40 8.57 4.72
N VAL A 188 18.54 7.59 3.85
CA VAL A 188 17.88 6.30 3.87
C VAL A 188 18.78 5.26 3.21
N SER A 189 18.85 4.06 3.74
CA SER A 189 19.56 2.93 3.14
C SER A 189 18.59 2.04 2.34
N PHE A 190 19.16 1.17 1.50
CA PHE A 190 18.39 0.14 0.80
C PHE A 190 17.68 -0.81 1.80
N ASP A 191 18.36 -1.18 2.88
CA ASP A 191 17.79 -2.08 3.89
C ASP A 191 16.61 -1.43 4.64
N ASP A 192 16.67 -0.11 4.90
CA ASP A 192 15.54 0.65 5.46
C ASP A 192 14.35 0.63 4.51
N LEU A 193 14.60 0.83 3.21
CA LEU A 193 13.56 0.79 2.18
C LEU A 193 12.98 -0.61 2.03
N ALA A 194 13.81 -1.65 1.95
CA ALA A 194 13.36 -3.03 1.87
C ALA A 194 12.50 -3.43 3.07
N THR A 195 12.88 -2.97 4.27
CA THR A 195 12.13 -3.21 5.50
C THR A 195 10.77 -2.52 5.46
N THR A 196 10.73 -1.22 5.15
CA THR A 196 9.48 -0.44 5.17
C THR A 196 8.49 -0.92 4.12
N TYR A 197 8.95 -1.21 2.90
CA TYR A 197 8.11 -1.77 1.84
C TYR A 197 7.64 -3.20 2.16
N GLY A 198 8.51 -4.01 2.76
CA GLY A 198 8.17 -5.36 3.22
C GLY A 198 7.05 -5.36 4.27
N ASP A 199 7.11 -4.44 5.24
CA ASP A 199 6.09 -4.30 6.28
C ASP A 199 4.76 -3.77 5.73
N ALA A 200 4.80 -2.77 4.86
CA ALA A 200 3.62 -2.27 4.16
C ALA A 200 2.94 -3.38 3.34
N THR A 201 3.71 -4.08 2.50
CA THR A 201 3.25 -5.19 1.67
C THR A 201 2.60 -6.29 2.49
N ARG A 202 3.24 -6.71 3.58
CA ARG A 202 2.70 -7.75 4.48
C ARG A 202 1.33 -7.34 5.04
N SER A 203 1.22 -6.09 5.48
CA SER A 203 -0.02 -5.57 6.06
C SER A 203 -1.14 -5.45 5.03
N LEU A 204 -0.84 -5.04 3.80
CA LEU A 204 -1.79 -5.01 2.69
C LEU A 204 -2.31 -6.42 2.35
N VAL A 205 -1.41 -7.40 2.26
CA VAL A 205 -1.77 -8.80 1.97
C VAL A 205 -2.65 -9.38 3.08
N LEU A 206 -2.32 -9.13 4.34
CA LEU A 206 -3.13 -9.51 5.50
C LEU A 206 -4.49 -8.82 5.51
N GLY A 207 -4.58 -7.60 4.98
CA GLY A 207 -5.83 -6.85 4.81
C GLY A 207 -6.73 -7.35 3.68
N GLY A 208 -6.23 -8.24 2.81
CA GLY A 208 -7.04 -8.93 1.81
C GLY A 208 -7.02 -8.31 0.41
N VAL A 209 -5.96 -7.59 0.04
CA VAL A 209 -5.79 -7.14 -1.35
C VAL A 209 -5.63 -8.32 -2.30
N ASP A 210 -6.04 -8.14 -3.56
CA ASP A 210 -5.94 -9.16 -4.61
C ASP A 210 -4.61 -9.08 -5.36
N LEU A 211 -4.05 -7.88 -5.48
CA LEU A 211 -2.76 -7.61 -6.13
C LEU A 211 -2.04 -6.46 -5.41
N LEU A 212 -0.77 -6.31 -5.70
CA LEU A 212 0.05 -5.18 -5.27
C LEU A 212 0.30 -4.29 -6.49
N LEU A 213 0.18 -2.98 -6.31
CA LEU A 213 0.45 -1.99 -7.34
C LEU A 213 1.62 -1.13 -6.89
N VAL A 214 2.77 -1.33 -7.52
CA VAL A 214 3.94 -0.45 -7.35
C VAL A 214 3.80 0.70 -8.33
N GLU A 215 3.75 1.91 -7.83
CA GLU A 215 3.46 3.10 -8.62
C GLU A 215 4.44 4.25 -8.35
N THR A 216 4.46 5.22 -9.27
CA THR A 216 5.23 6.47 -9.13
C THR A 216 6.70 6.20 -8.79
N VAL A 217 7.32 5.27 -9.50
CA VAL A 217 8.73 4.91 -9.31
C VAL A 217 9.61 6.01 -9.91
N ILE A 218 10.21 6.82 -9.04
CA ILE A 218 11.10 7.94 -9.43
C ILE A 218 12.57 7.63 -9.18
N ASP A 219 12.86 6.61 -8.37
CA ASP A 219 14.21 6.16 -8.02
C ASP A 219 14.25 4.62 -8.11
N THR A 220 15.16 4.10 -8.93
CA THR A 220 15.29 2.65 -9.16
C THR A 220 15.95 1.89 -8.01
N LEU A 221 16.47 2.61 -7.01
CA LEU A 221 17.00 2.03 -5.77
C LEU A 221 15.99 2.01 -4.61
N ASN A 222 14.83 2.62 -4.83
CA ASN A 222 13.73 2.63 -3.86
C ASN A 222 12.81 1.43 -4.05
#